data_8633db9d81814e0e56328064bf90c4aa
#
_entry.id   8633db9d81814e0e56328064bf90c4aa
#
_cell.length_a   1.000
_cell.length_b   1.000
_cell.length_c   1.000
_cell.angle_alpha   90.00
_cell.angle_beta   90.00
_cell.angle_gamma   90.00
#
_symmetry.space_group_name_H-M   'P 1'
#
loop_
_entity.id
_entity.type
_entity.pdbx_description
1 polymer ?
#
loop_
_entity_poly.entity_id
_entity_poly.type
_entity_poly.pdbx_seq_one_letter_code
_entity_poly.pdbx_strand_id
1 'polypeptide(L)'
;MVATGGDRGYSGGRMIRFGPLALGSRLFLSPLAGYTNLPFRLVVREIGGVGLATTDLVNARSLLEKRPKALKLIETCPADRPLAVQLFGSVPEEMRDAAVYLESIGMASIDINMGCPVRKVCKVGGGAAMMTE
;
A
#
# COMPACT_ATOMS: atom_id res chain seq x y z
N MET A 1 0.33 35.13 5.01
CA MET A 1 1.78 34.88 5.06
C MET A 1 1.94 33.41 5.48
N VAL A 2 2.01 32.52 4.51
CA VAL A 2 2.11 31.08 4.77
C VAL A 2 3.59 30.76 4.84
N ALA A 3 4.06 30.29 6.00
CA ALA A 3 5.43 29.83 6.17
C ALA A 3 5.64 28.59 5.30
N THR A 4 6.49 28.72 4.29
CA THR A 4 7.05 27.60 3.55
C THR A 4 7.83 26.75 4.53
N GLY A 5 7.27 25.60 4.90
CA GLY A 5 7.94 24.60 5.72
C GLY A 5 9.24 24.21 5.04
N GLY A 6 10.37 24.62 5.63
CA GLY A 6 11.69 24.28 5.16
C GLY A 6 11.83 22.76 5.08
N ASP A 7 12.36 22.32 3.95
CA ASP A 7 12.94 21.01 3.72
C ASP A 7 13.86 20.64 4.90
N ARG A 8 13.32 19.93 5.89
CA ARG A 8 14.15 19.24 6.89
C ARG A 8 14.67 17.99 6.21
N GLY A 9 15.59 18.23 5.28
CA GLY A 9 16.26 17.21 4.53
C GLY A 9 16.88 16.19 5.46
N TYR A 10 16.32 15.01 5.43
CA TYR A 10 17.06 13.80 5.78
C TYR A 10 18.07 13.57 4.65
N SER A 11 19.01 14.53 4.53
CA SER A 11 20.08 14.55 3.52
C SER A 11 21.16 13.56 3.95
N GLY A 12 21.12 12.37 3.39
CA GLY A 12 22.11 11.32 3.61
C GLY A 12 21.63 9.93 3.23
N GLY A 13 20.39 9.78 2.81
CA GLY A 13 19.84 8.51 2.41
C GLY A 13 20.28 8.12 1.01
N ARG A 14 21.13 7.09 0.91
CA ARG A 14 21.41 6.40 -0.35
C ARG A 14 20.06 6.06 -1.01
N MET A 15 19.80 6.58 -2.21
CA MET A 15 18.62 6.19 -3.01
C MET A 15 18.54 4.67 -3.05
N ILE A 16 17.40 4.11 -2.69
CA ILE A 16 17.14 2.68 -2.79
C ILE A 16 16.34 2.39 -4.06
N ARG A 17 16.69 1.33 -4.76
CA ARG A 17 15.89 0.82 -5.87
C ARG A 17 15.11 -0.40 -5.41
N PHE A 18 13.81 -0.39 -5.69
CA PHE A 18 12.91 -1.52 -5.49
C PHE A 18 12.33 -1.91 -6.86
N GLY A 19 12.99 -2.86 -7.53
CA GLY A 19 12.76 -3.10 -8.96
C GLY A 19 13.05 -1.84 -9.79
N PRO A 20 12.13 -1.39 -10.65
CA PRO A 20 12.26 -0.16 -11.43
C PRO A 20 12.04 1.10 -10.58
N LEU A 21 11.44 0.98 -9.39
CA LEU A 21 11.05 2.09 -8.53
C LEU A 21 12.26 2.65 -7.78
N ALA A 22 12.57 3.92 -8.01
CA ALA A 22 13.59 4.65 -7.27
C ALA A 22 12.91 5.39 -6.10
N LEU A 23 13.36 5.10 -4.87
CA LEU A 23 12.81 5.67 -3.64
C LEU A 23 13.83 6.62 -3.01
N GLY A 24 13.35 7.77 -2.57
CA GLY A 24 14.18 8.78 -1.90
C GLY A 24 14.54 8.42 -0.45
N SER A 25 13.96 7.37 0.11
CA SER A 25 14.20 6.90 1.47
C SER A 25 14.02 5.40 1.59
N ARG A 26 14.69 4.79 2.58
CA ARG A 26 14.57 3.39 2.97
C ARG A 26 13.46 3.11 3.99
N LEU A 27 12.77 4.14 4.43
CA LEU A 27 11.67 4.00 5.38
C LEU A 27 10.37 3.71 4.64
N PHE A 28 9.74 2.60 4.96
CA PHE A 28 8.46 2.18 4.41
C PHE A 28 7.39 2.26 5.50
N LEU A 29 6.25 2.84 5.16
CA LEU A 29 5.08 2.78 6.02
C LEU A 29 4.35 1.46 5.78
N SER A 30 4.45 0.55 6.75
CA SER A 30 3.75 -0.73 6.72
C SER A 30 2.25 -0.57 6.88
N PRO A 31 1.45 -1.51 6.33
CA PRO A 31 0.00 -1.54 6.55
C PRO A 31 -0.33 -1.69 8.04
N LEU A 32 -1.19 -0.80 8.53
CA LEU A 32 -1.76 -0.87 9.87
C LEU A 32 -3.27 -0.95 9.72
N ALA A 33 -3.86 -2.14 9.99
CA ALA A 33 -5.27 -2.43 9.79
C ALA A 33 -6.18 -1.39 10.46
N GLY A 34 -7.01 -0.73 9.67
CA GLY A 34 -7.91 0.33 10.10
C GLY A 34 -7.27 1.73 10.24
N TYR A 35 -5.95 1.86 10.08
CA TYR A 35 -5.25 3.13 10.29
C TYR A 35 -4.61 3.70 9.02
N THR A 36 -4.03 2.89 8.14
CA THR A 36 -3.29 3.37 6.96
C THR A 36 -4.20 3.84 5.81
N ASN A 37 -5.27 4.56 6.15
CA ASN A 37 -6.12 5.29 5.22
C ASN A 37 -5.40 6.55 4.66
N LEU A 38 -5.96 7.17 3.64
CA LEU A 38 -5.36 8.33 2.98
C LEU A 38 -5.00 9.48 3.96
N PRO A 39 -5.88 9.94 4.87
CA PRO A 39 -5.52 10.99 5.82
C PRO A 39 -4.33 10.65 6.69
N PHE A 40 -4.24 9.43 7.21
CA PHE A 40 -3.12 8.98 8.02
C PHE A 40 -1.81 8.98 7.22
N ARG A 41 -1.83 8.45 5.99
CA ARG A 41 -0.64 8.44 5.13
C ARG A 41 -0.16 9.86 4.79
N LEU A 42 -1.10 10.80 4.57
CA LEU A 42 -0.74 12.20 4.30
C LEU A 42 -0.04 12.85 5.50
N VAL A 43 -0.53 12.62 6.73
CA VAL A 43 0.13 13.12 7.95
C VAL A 43 1.54 12.55 8.06
N VAL A 44 1.72 11.25 7.85
CA VAL A 44 3.05 10.62 7.92
C VAL A 44 3.98 11.17 6.84
N ARG A 45 3.48 11.44 5.63
CA ARG A 45 4.29 12.07 4.57
C ARG A 45 4.65 13.52 4.87
N GLU A 46 3.76 14.26 5.54
CA GLU A 46 4.03 15.63 5.99
C GLU A 46 5.15 15.67 7.04
N ILE A 47 5.19 14.70 7.95
CA ILE A 47 6.31 14.51 8.89
C ILE A 47 7.61 14.24 8.14
N GLY A 48 7.53 13.54 7.00
CA GLY A 48 8.64 13.29 6.10
C GLY A 48 9.37 11.96 6.31
N GLY A 49 10.30 11.67 5.41
CA GLY A 49 11.19 10.51 5.47
C GLY A 49 10.62 9.20 4.91
N VAL A 50 9.35 9.12 4.53
CA VAL A 50 8.75 7.90 3.97
C VAL A 50 9.03 7.79 2.47
N GLY A 51 9.75 6.75 2.06
CA GLY A 51 10.03 6.44 0.66
C GLY A 51 8.85 5.75 -0.04
N LEU A 52 8.18 4.83 0.66
CA LEU A 52 7.02 4.11 0.14
C LEU A 52 5.98 3.96 1.26
N ALA A 53 4.74 4.32 0.99
CA ALA A 53 3.62 4.02 1.89
C ALA A 53 2.80 2.86 1.31
N THR A 54 2.17 2.06 2.19
CA THR A 54 1.29 0.97 1.80
C THR A 54 -0.12 1.21 2.35
N THR A 55 -1.14 0.83 1.58
CA THR A 55 -2.55 0.93 1.99
C THR A 55 -2.87 -0.04 3.12
N ASP A 56 -4.07 0.08 3.67
CA ASP A 56 -4.68 -1.01 4.44
C ASP A 56 -4.97 -2.21 3.51
N LEU A 57 -5.30 -3.34 4.12
CA LEU A 57 -5.53 -4.64 3.52
C LEU A 57 -6.73 -4.64 2.55
N VAL A 58 -6.51 -4.89 1.28
CA VAL A 58 -7.53 -4.88 0.21
C VAL A 58 -7.83 -6.29 -0.27
N ASN A 59 -9.08 -6.71 -0.20
CA ASN A 59 -9.50 -8.00 -0.78
C ASN A 59 -9.57 -7.90 -2.30
N ALA A 60 -8.84 -8.78 -3.01
CA ALA A 60 -8.73 -8.77 -4.47
C ALA A 60 -10.10 -8.86 -5.17
N ARG A 61 -10.94 -9.83 -4.79
CA ARG A 61 -12.30 -9.99 -5.34
C ARG A 61 -13.15 -8.74 -5.12
N SER A 62 -13.15 -8.19 -3.90
CA SER A 62 -13.92 -6.98 -3.57
C SER A 62 -13.48 -5.77 -4.38
N LEU A 63 -12.20 -5.70 -4.72
CA LEU A 63 -11.65 -4.65 -5.58
C LEU A 63 -12.12 -4.81 -7.02
N LEU A 64 -12.06 -6.02 -7.58
CA LEU A 64 -12.53 -6.33 -8.93
C LEU A 64 -14.05 -6.09 -9.08
N GLU A 65 -14.82 -6.39 -8.03
CA GLU A 65 -16.26 -6.11 -7.96
C GLU A 65 -16.55 -4.60 -7.71
N LYS A 66 -15.52 -3.77 -7.63
CA LYS A 66 -15.61 -2.31 -7.37
C LYS A 66 -16.45 -1.97 -6.13
N ARG A 67 -16.35 -2.79 -5.09
CA ARG A 67 -17.07 -2.53 -3.84
C ARG A 67 -16.62 -1.20 -3.23
N PRO A 68 -17.54 -0.34 -2.75
CA PRO A 68 -17.20 1.00 -2.26
C PRO A 68 -16.11 0.99 -1.17
N LYS A 69 -16.16 0.00 -0.27
CA LYS A 69 -15.14 -0.14 0.79
C LYS A 69 -13.75 -0.44 0.22
N ALA A 70 -13.64 -1.30 -0.79
CA ALA A 70 -12.36 -1.62 -1.42
C ALA A 70 -11.80 -0.42 -2.19
N LEU A 71 -12.66 0.30 -2.92
CA LEU A 71 -12.28 1.54 -3.62
C LEU A 71 -11.80 2.62 -2.64
N LYS A 72 -12.48 2.76 -1.50
CA LYS A 72 -12.07 3.68 -0.43
C LYS A 72 -10.66 3.39 0.12
N LEU A 73 -10.27 2.12 0.23
CA LEU A 73 -8.96 1.73 0.74
C LEU A 73 -7.82 2.10 -0.21
N ILE A 74 -8.07 2.17 -1.51
CA ILE A 74 -7.08 2.53 -2.53
C ILE A 74 -7.10 4.02 -2.92
N GLU A 75 -7.95 4.83 -2.27
CA GLU A 75 -7.93 6.28 -2.49
C GLU A 75 -6.54 6.86 -2.29
N THR A 76 -6.15 7.76 -3.19
CA THR A 76 -4.83 8.40 -3.18
C THR A 76 -4.88 9.77 -3.85
N CYS A 77 -3.84 10.56 -3.67
CA CYS A 77 -3.63 11.84 -4.34
C CYS A 77 -2.15 12.03 -4.70
N PRO A 78 -1.76 13.06 -5.46
CA PRO A 78 -0.37 13.29 -5.82
C PRO A 78 0.60 13.36 -4.63
N ALA A 79 0.17 13.92 -3.50
CA ALA A 79 0.99 14.02 -2.27
C ALA A 79 1.19 12.67 -1.56
N ASP A 80 0.41 11.63 -1.91
CA ASP A 80 0.50 10.29 -1.33
C ASP A 80 1.30 9.30 -2.21
N ARG A 81 2.14 9.81 -3.10
CA ARG A 81 2.95 8.98 -4.01
C ARG A 81 4.42 8.94 -3.57
N PRO A 82 5.13 7.81 -3.84
CA PRO A 82 4.66 6.53 -4.39
C PRO A 82 3.84 5.71 -3.37
N LEU A 83 2.83 4.98 -3.84
CA LEU A 83 1.92 4.18 -3.02
C LEU A 83 1.97 2.72 -3.45
N ALA A 84 2.13 1.81 -2.48
CA ALA A 84 1.88 0.38 -2.63
C ALA A 84 0.47 0.03 -2.17
N VAL A 85 -0.14 -0.96 -2.82
CA VAL A 85 -1.43 -1.52 -2.38
C VAL A 85 -1.21 -2.93 -1.87
N GLN A 86 -1.61 -3.21 -0.62
CA GLN A 86 -1.55 -4.55 -0.09
C GLN A 86 -2.82 -5.33 -0.42
N LEU A 87 -2.66 -6.39 -1.22
CA LEU A 87 -3.73 -7.32 -1.59
C LEU A 87 -3.75 -8.55 -0.69
N PHE A 88 -4.93 -9.09 -0.46
CA PHE A 88 -5.12 -10.44 0.05
C PHE A 88 -6.22 -11.17 -0.72
N GLY A 89 -6.08 -12.47 -0.82
CA GLY A 89 -6.96 -13.39 -1.52
C GLY A 89 -6.27 -14.75 -1.65
N SER A 90 -6.97 -15.76 -2.16
CA SER A 90 -6.44 -17.11 -2.36
C SER A 90 -6.61 -17.59 -3.80
N VAL A 91 -7.31 -16.85 -4.64
CA VAL A 91 -7.55 -17.18 -6.04
C VAL A 91 -6.50 -16.47 -6.90
N PRO A 92 -5.55 -17.20 -7.53
CA PRO A 92 -4.44 -16.60 -8.28
C PRO A 92 -4.91 -15.65 -9.39
N GLU A 93 -5.97 -16.03 -10.10
CA GLU A 93 -6.53 -15.23 -11.20
C GLU A 93 -7.07 -13.88 -10.69
N GLU A 94 -7.78 -13.88 -9.56
CA GLU A 94 -8.29 -12.65 -8.94
C GLU A 94 -7.14 -11.77 -8.45
N MET A 95 -6.11 -12.36 -7.86
CA MET A 95 -4.93 -11.63 -7.40
C MET A 95 -4.18 -10.99 -8.58
N ARG A 96 -4.00 -11.74 -9.68
CA ARG A 96 -3.41 -11.23 -10.92
C ARG A 96 -4.23 -10.08 -11.49
N ASP A 97 -5.53 -10.27 -11.67
CA ASP A 97 -6.39 -9.29 -12.32
C ASP A 97 -6.53 -8.00 -11.47
N ALA A 98 -6.56 -8.15 -10.14
CA ALA A 98 -6.51 -7.03 -9.23
C ALA A 98 -5.18 -6.26 -9.31
N ALA A 99 -4.05 -6.97 -9.43
CA ALA A 99 -2.74 -6.36 -9.60
C ALA A 99 -2.64 -5.59 -10.93
N VAL A 100 -3.10 -6.18 -12.03
CA VAL A 100 -3.17 -5.50 -13.35
C VAL A 100 -4.04 -4.25 -13.30
N TYR A 101 -5.19 -4.33 -12.64
CA TYR A 101 -6.04 -3.16 -12.47
C TYR A 101 -5.32 -2.05 -11.68
N LEU A 102 -4.66 -2.38 -10.57
CA LEU A 102 -3.93 -1.41 -9.74
C LEU A 102 -2.76 -0.78 -10.50
N GLU A 103 -2.03 -1.57 -11.27
CA GLU A 103 -0.96 -1.07 -12.15
C GLU A 103 -1.52 -0.07 -13.17
N SER A 104 -2.66 -0.39 -13.80
CA SER A 104 -3.30 0.47 -14.81
C SER A 104 -3.72 1.84 -14.28
N ILE A 105 -4.00 1.96 -12.98
CA ILE A 105 -4.33 3.23 -12.31
C ILE A 105 -3.12 3.88 -11.62
N GLY A 106 -1.90 3.38 -11.90
CA GLY A 106 -0.64 4.00 -11.50
C GLY A 106 -0.23 3.74 -10.05
N MET A 107 -0.59 2.59 -9.46
CA MET A 107 -0.02 2.18 -8.19
C MET A 107 1.43 1.75 -8.38
N ALA A 108 2.30 2.16 -7.46
CA ALA A 108 3.75 2.02 -7.62
C ALA A 108 4.25 0.60 -7.33
N SER A 109 3.53 -0.14 -6.48
CA SER A 109 3.87 -1.51 -6.07
C SER A 109 2.62 -2.25 -5.61
N ILE A 110 2.66 -3.56 -5.73
CA ILE A 110 1.66 -4.47 -5.17
C ILE A 110 2.34 -5.31 -4.10
N ASP A 111 1.74 -5.32 -2.92
CA ASP A 111 2.18 -6.10 -1.78
C ASP A 111 1.19 -7.25 -1.55
N ILE A 112 1.68 -8.48 -1.38
CA ILE A 112 0.83 -9.65 -1.14
C ILE A 112 0.89 -10.01 0.33
N ASN A 113 -0.26 -9.98 1.01
CA ASN A 113 -0.35 -10.35 2.40
C ASN A 113 -0.36 -11.87 2.58
N MET A 114 0.75 -12.40 3.07
CA MET A 114 0.92 -13.83 3.43
C MET A 114 1.09 -14.04 4.94
N GLY A 115 0.95 -12.99 5.77
CA GLY A 115 1.29 -13.06 7.19
C GLY A 115 0.12 -12.80 8.15
N CYS A 116 -0.99 -12.23 7.68
CA CYS A 116 -2.10 -11.88 8.56
C CYS A 116 -2.79 -13.13 9.15
N PRO A 117 -2.78 -13.33 10.49
CA PRO A 117 -3.38 -14.50 11.12
C PRO A 117 -4.87 -14.31 11.41
N VAL A 118 -5.45 -13.16 11.07
CA VAL A 118 -6.84 -12.83 11.40
C VAL A 118 -7.79 -13.83 10.75
N ARG A 119 -8.66 -14.43 11.55
CA ARG A 119 -9.61 -15.47 11.12
C ARG A 119 -10.41 -15.11 9.86
N LYS A 120 -10.82 -13.84 9.73
CA LYS A 120 -11.59 -13.36 8.56
C LYS A 120 -10.76 -13.40 7.27
N VAL A 121 -9.46 -13.17 7.33
CA VAL A 121 -8.54 -13.25 6.19
C VAL A 121 -8.19 -14.71 5.88
N CYS A 122 -7.86 -15.50 6.91
CA CYS A 122 -7.51 -16.91 6.74
C CYS A 122 -8.69 -17.78 6.27
N LYS A 123 -9.93 -17.45 6.64
CA LYS A 123 -11.12 -18.17 6.17
C LYS A 123 -11.31 -18.16 4.65
N VAL A 124 -10.79 -17.15 3.97
CA VAL A 124 -10.83 -17.05 2.51
C VAL A 124 -9.53 -17.52 1.86
N GLY A 125 -8.69 -18.25 2.60
CA GLY A 125 -7.42 -18.78 2.13
C GLY A 125 -6.30 -17.73 1.96
N GLY A 126 -6.51 -16.49 2.39
CA GLY A 126 -5.51 -15.41 2.32
C GLY A 126 -4.68 -15.29 3.60
N GLY A 127 -3.74 -14.35 3.60
CA GLY A 127 -2.88 -14.09 4.75
C GLY A 127 -2.02 -15.30 5.13
N ALA A 128 -1.91 -15.60 6.41
CA ALA A 128 -1.10 -16.71 6.91
C ALA A 128 -1.54 -18.09 6.38
N ALA A 129 -2.79 -18.26 5.94
CA ALA A 129 -3.25 -19.51 5.35
C ALA A 129 -2.53 -19.85 4.03
N MET A 130 -2.04 -18.84 3.30
CA MET A 130 -1.25 -19.06 2.07
C MET A 130 0.11 -19.74 2.32
N MET A 131 0.57 -19.77 3.56
CA MET A 131 1.86 -20.35 3.94
C MET A 131 1.76 -21.82 4.33
N THR A 132 0.56 -22.39 4.38
CA THR A 132 0.30 -23.76 4.87
C THR A 132 0.00 -24.75 3.75
N GLU A 133 -0.06 -24.32 2.51
CA GLU A 133 -0.32 -25.15 1.32
C GLU A 133 0.87 -25.21 0.38
#